data_96f9f0821df999cca24a98de6b04ac71
#
_entry.id   96f9f0821df999cca24a98de6b04ac71
#
_cell.length_a   1.000
_cell.length_b   1.000
_cell.length_c   1.000
_cell.angle_alpha   90.00
_cell.angle_beta   90.00
_cell.angle_gamma   90.00
#
_symmetry.space_group_name_H-M   'P 1'
#
loop_
_entity.id
_entity.type
_entity.pdbx_description
1 polymer ?
#
loop_
_entity_poly.entity_id
_entity_poly.type
_entity_poly.pdbx_seq_one_letter_code
_entity_poly.pdbx_strand_id
1 'polypeptide(L)'
;MSTSRRDFLGGAAAFGGLALTGCITPNTPKPEPVVGPPPPPPAKHFCNECRPGRVGLQLYSLNRWIPRQDPDKKVALAKALVKVRELGYEAVEFAGYYGANSKELKKMLADAGILACGTHVGNNMFGFNTSDVKRMKFDAGKLRETCEFELGYGNHVIICPGGGNFPGRGQKLDDFLKGLVELYNQAAGVAARYGCRIGLHNHTREFQLKMADGTTYWDYFFSHTVPLVQMQQDVGWTTCAGSDPRVQYIKYPNRSWSLHAKENGMGKNVTQFDAILSQPGKPEAVGVDWDHLFPVTDADGVKWYVVECERHQDSLDAVIPSFKFLKDKGRV
;
A
#
# COMPACT_ATOMS: atom_id res chain seq x y z
N MET A 1 -43.92 34.27 28.31
CA MET A 1 -43.45 35.66 28.33
C MET A 1 -42.24 35.67 27.40
N SER A 2 -42.36 35.93 26.09
CA SER A 2 -42.46 37.19 25.37
C SER A 2 -41.32 38.12 25.74
N THR A 3 -40.40 38.48 24.87
CA THR A 3 -40.34 39.38 23.72
C THR A 3 -38.86 39.49 23.33
N SER A 4 -38.42 39.60 22.17
CA SER A 4 -38.66 40.32 20.92
C SER A 4 -37.43 41.12 20.47
N ARG A 5 -37.05 40.92 19.25
CA ARG A 5 -36.30 41.66 18.23
C ARG A 5 -36.09 43.17 18.46
N ARG A 6 -34.92 43.73 18.01
CA ARG A 6 -34.83 44.69 16.88
C ARG A 6 -33.46 45.39 16.86
N ASP A 7 -32.85 45.32 15.69
CA ASP A 7 -32.31 46.35 14.79
C ASP A 7 -31.67 47.62 15.38
N PHE A 8 -30.45 47.91 14.93
CA PHE A 8 -30.10 49.29 14.56
C PHE A 8 -29.05 49.34 13.44
N LEU A 9 -29.42 50.08 12.43
CA LEU A 9 -28.63 50.51 11.27
C LEU A 9 -27.81 51.76 11.58
N GLY A 10 -26.68 51.93 10.90
CA GLY A 10 -26.33 53.25 10.34
C GLY A 10 -25.15 53.99 10.96
N GLY A 11 -24.19 54.35 10.12
CA GLY A 11 -23.24 55.39 10.43
C GLY A 11 -22.00 55.39 9.53
N ALA A 12 -22.08 55.94 8.32
CA ALA A 12 -20.92 56.29 7.52
C ALA A 12 -20.30 57.61 8.04
N ALA A 13 -18.97 57.66 8.13
CA ALA A 13 -18.24 58.91 8.19
C ALA A 13 -16.90 58.78 7.45
N ALA A 14 -16.77 59.58 6.40
CA ALA A 14 -15.55 59.83 5.65
C ALA A 14 -14.71 60.93 6.31
N PHE A 15 -13.41 60.78 6.36
CA PHE A 15 -12.38 61.82 6.43
C PHE A 15 -11.09 61.13 6.02
N GLY A 16 -10.39 61.50 4.97
CA GLY A 16 -9.68 62.72 4.79
C GLY A 16 -8.24 62.35 4.52
N GLY A 17 -7.67 62.50 3.33
CA GLY A 17 -6.39 62.02 2.90
C GLY A 17 -5.18 62.69 3.56
N LEU A 18 -4.10 61.98 3.59
CA LEU A 18 -2.74 62.53 3.60
C LEU A 18 -1.85 61.64 2.71
N ALA A 19 -1.39 62.24 1.63
CA ALA A 19 -0.35 61.70 0.78
C ALA A 19 0.98 61.76 1.53
N LEU A 20 1.68 60.61 1.64
CA LEU A 20 3.10 60.59 1.92
C LEU A 20 3.80 59.78 0.82
N THR A 21 4.68 60.49 0.18
CA THR A 21 5.57 60.12 -0.90
C THR A 21 6.56 59.03 -0.49
N GLY A 22 6.69 58.03 -1.35
CA GLY A 22 7.96 57.48 -1.79
C GLY A 22 8.79 56.64 -0.82
N CYS A 23 8.68 55.31 -0.96
CA CYS A 23 9.83 54.43 -0.93
C CYS A 23 9.63 53.35 -1.99
N ILE A 24 10.40 53.42 -3.05
CA ILE A 24 10.50 52.40 -4.07
C ILE A 24 11.21 51.22 -3.43
N THR A 25 10.49 50.16 -3.08
CA THR A 25 11.08 48.88 -2.74
C THR A 25 11.44 48.14 -4.04
N PRO A 26 12.61 47.51 -4.12
CA PRO A 26 13.00 46.78 -5.33
C PRO A 26 12.02 45.66 -5.63
N ASN A 27 11.61 45.58 -6.88
CA ASN A 27 10.78 44.57 -7.48
C ASN A 27 11.42 43.18 -7.25
N THR A 28 11.03 42.48 -6.20
CA THR A 28 11.30 41.04 -6.13
C THR A 28 10.34 40.38 -7.11
N PRO A 29 10.85 39.63 -8.11
CA PRO A 29 9.97 38.90 -9.01
C PRO A 29 9.13 37.95 -8.20
N LYS A 30 7.79 38.01 -8.35
CA LYS A 30 6.90 37.00 -7.82
C LYS A 30 7.39 35.64 -8.34
N PRO A 31 7.54 34.62 -7.50
CA PRO A 31 7.86 33.30 -7.99
C PRO A 31 6.78 32.90 -9.01
N GLU A 32 7.21 32.58 -10.21
CA GLU A 32 6.31 32.03 -11.21
C GLU A 32 5.61 30.81 -10.62
N PRO A 33 4.30 30.62 -10.86
CA PRO A 33 3.63 29.40 -10.45
C PRO A 33 4.38 28.24 -11.12
N VAL A 34 4.87 27.33 -10.31
CA VAL A 34 5.44 26.06 -10.79
C VAL A 34 4.30 25.35 -11.52
N VAL A 35 4.21 25.54 -12.81
CA VAL A 35 3.32 24.79 -13.68
C VAL A 35 3.88 23.37 -13.68
N GLY A 36 3.35 22.53 -12.78
CA GLY A 36 3.62 21.11 -12.85
C GLY A 36 3.23 20.57 -14.22
N PRO A 37 3.81 19.45 -14.66
CA PRO A 37 3.40 18.83 -15.91
C PRO A 37 1.87 18.68 -15.91
N PRO A 38 1.19 18.83 -17.06
CA PRO A 38 -0.25 18.65 -17.15
C PRO A 38 -0.61 17.29 -16.53
N PRO A 39 -1.77 17.20 -15.84
CA PRO A 39 -2.20 15.92 -15.29
C PRO A 39 -2.14 14.89 -16.44
N PRO A 40 -1.61 13.67 -16.17
CA PRO A 40 -1.61 12.63 -17.17
C PRO A 40 -3.05 12.48 -17.66
N PRO A 41 -3.25 12.22 -18.96
CA PRO A 41 -4.57 11.96 -19.49
C PRO A 41 -5.20 10.89 -18.62
N PRO A 42 -6.53 10.97 -18.32
CA PRO A 42 -7.19 9.97 -17.48
C PRO A 42 -6.80 8.60 -18.00
N ALA A 43 -6.26 7.79 -17.13
CA ALA A 43 -5.70 6.49 -17.47
C ALA A 43 -6.73 5.76 -18.34
N LYS A 44 -6.48 5.69 -19.64
CA LYS A 44 -7.34 4.95 -20.54
C LYS A 44 -7.36 3.53 -20.03
N HIS A 45 -8.49 3.20 -19.38
CA HIS A 45 -8.94 1.86 -19.08
C HIS A 45 -7.82 0.83 -18.83
N PHE A 46 -7.20 0.91 -17.65
CA PHE A 46 -6.58 -0.27 -17.10
C PHE A 46 -7.71 -1.21 -16.71
N CYS A 47 -7.83 -2.22 -17.54
CA CYS A 47 -8.61 -3.42 -17.33
C CYS A 47 -10.14 -3.28 -17.48
N ASN A 48 -10.63 -3.51 -18.70
CA ASN A 48 -11.99 -4.03 -18.92
C ASN A 48 -12.21 -5.41 -18.26
N GLU A 49 -11.18 -5.96 -17.61
CA GLU A 49 -11.16 -7.30 -17.02
C GLU A 49 -10.85 -7.32 -15.52
N CYS A 50 -10.97 -6.19 -14.80
CA CYS A 50 -10.81 -6.20 -13.36
C CYS A 50 -12.01 -6.87 -12.68
N ARG A 51 -12.14 -8.19 -12.87
CA ARG A 51 -13.00 -8.99 -12.00
C ARG A 51 -12.51 -8.83 -10.57
N PRO A 52 -13.39 -8.60 -9.59
CA PRO A 52 -13.01 -8.71 -8.19
C PRO A 52 -12.43 -10.10 -7.92
N GLY A 53 -11.38 -10.17 -7.12
CA GLY A 53 -10.90 -11.44 -6.63
C GLY A 53 -9.89 -12.19 -7.49
N ARG A 54 -9.18 -11.53 -8.41
CA ARG A 54 -8.07 -12.14 -9.17
C ARG A 54 -6.92 -12.54 -8.25
N VAL A 55 -6.17 -13.57 -8.66
CA VAL A 55 -5.11 -14.14 -7.82
C VAL A 55 -3.73 -13.77 -8.32
N GLY A 56 -2.96 -13.12 -7.45
CA GLY A 56 -1.54 -12.80 -7.62
C GLY A 56 -0.65 -13.57 -6.66
N LEU A 57 0.67 -13.53 -6.91
CA LEU A 57 1.68 -14.09 -6.04
C LEU A 57 2.70 -13.02 -5.65
N GLN A 58 2.92 -12.83 -4.34
CA GLN A 58 4.06 -12.05 -3.84
C GLN A 58 5.35 -12.86 -4.04
N LEU A 59 6.29 -12.31 -4.83
CA LEU A 59 7.53 -13.03 -5.19
C LEU A 59 8.46 -13.29 -4.01
N TYR A 60 8.26 -12.61 -2.86
CA TYR A 60 8.97 -12.94 -1.63
C TYR A 60 8.70 -14.37 -1.17
N SER A 61 7.54 -14.93 -1.51
CA SER A 61 7.20 -16.33 -1.27
C SER A 61 8.16 -17.33 -1.93
N LEU A 62 8.90 -16.88 -2.94
CA LEU A 62 9.87 -17.68 -3.70
C LEU A 62 11.29 -17.10 -3.64
N ASN A 63 11.60 -16.24 -2.67
CA ASN A 63 12.85 -15.46 -2.65
C ASN A 63 14.11 -16.32 -2.55
N ARG A 64 14.01 -17.58 -2.06
CA ARG A 64 15.09 -18.57 -2.01
C ARG A 64 15.03 -19.56 -3.17
N TRP A 65 13.87 -19.74 -3.80
CA TRP A 65 13.69 -20.60 -4.95
C TRP A 65 14.15 -19.93 -6.25
N ILE A 66 13.81 -18.66 -6.43
CA ILE A 66 14.13 -17.89 -7.66
C ILE A 66 15.64 -17.90 -7.96
N PRO A 67 16.55 -17.57 -7.01
CA PRO A 67 17.98 -17.54 -7.31
C PRO A 67 18.60 -18.89 -7.69
N ARG A 68 17.90 -20.01 -7.42
CA ARG A 68 18.36 -21.36 -7.78
C ARG A 68 18.03 -21.74 -9.21
N GLN A 69 17.21 -20.94 -9.91
CA GLN A 69 16.77 -21.23 -11.27
C GLN A 69 17.83 -20.91 -12.32
N ASP A 70 18.71 -19.96 -12.01
CA ASP A 70 19.83 -19.57 -12.88
C ASP A 70 20.85 -18.75 -12.07
N PRO A 71 22.16 -18.83 -12.41
CA PRO A 71 23.19 -17.98 -11.82
C PRO A 71 23.00 -16.49 -12.20
N ASP A 72 22.46 -16.18 -13.36
CA ASP A 72 22.04 -14.83 -13.73
C ASP A 72 20.69 -14.51 -13.10
N LYS A 73 20.67 -13.50 -12.23
CA LYS A 73 19.47 -13.11 -11.46
C LYS A 73 18.30 -12.69 -12.36
N LYS A 74 18.56 -12.08 -13.50
CA LYS A 74 17.51 -11.65 -14.43
C LYS A 74 16.92 -12.85 -15.17
N VAL A 75 17.77 -13.79 -15.58
CA VAL A 75 17.32 -15.05 -16.19
C VAL A 75 16.54 -15.87 -15.17
N ALA A 76 17.00 -15.93 -13.92
CA ALA A 76 16.29 -16.60 -12.83
C ALA A 76 14.89 -16.02 -12.61
N LEU A 77 14.77 -14.68 -12.59
CA LEU A 77 13.47 -14.02 -12.49
C LEU A 77 12.57 -14.35 -13.69
N ALA A 78 13.08 -14.27 -14.92
CA ALA A 78 12.30 -14.59 -16.13
C ALA A 78 11.74 -16.01 -16.10
N LYS A 79 12.57 -17.01 -15.73
CA LYS A 79 12.14 -18.40 -15.53
C LYS A 79 11.07 -18.53 -14.44
N ALA A 80 11.22 -17.79 -13.35
CA ALA A 80 10.26 -17.81 -12.25
C ALA A 80 8.90 -17.24 -12.68
N LEU A 81 8.87 -16.14 -13.43
CA LEU A 81 7.62 -15.56 -13.94
C LEU A 81 6.86 -16.53 -14.83
N VAL A 82 7.55 -17.23 -15.73
CA VAL A 82 6.96 -18.29 -16.56
C VAL A 82 6.38 -19.40 -15.67
N LYS A 83 7.15 -19.85 -14.68
CA LYS A 83 6.70 -20.91 -13.76
C LYS A 83 5.48 -20.51 -12.94
N VAL A 84 5.44 -19.29 -12.43
CA VAL A 84 4.29 -18.75 -11.69
C VAL A 84 3.05 -18.68 -12.57
N ARG A 85 3.20 -18.29 -13.84
CA ARG A 85 2.11 -18.31 -14.81
C ARG A 85 1.59 -19.72 -15.10
N GLU A 86 2.50 -20.71 -15.26
CA GLU A 86 2.14 -22.13 -15.44
C GLU A 86 1.34 -22.70 -14.27
N LEU A 87 1.60 -22.23 -13.05
CA LEU A 87 0.83 -22.60 -11.84
C LEU A 87 -0.58 -22.01 -11.84
N GLY A 88 -0.88 -21.08 -12.75
CA GLY A 88 -2.19 -20.47 -12.91
C GLY A 88 -2.32 -19.05 -12.38
N TYR A 89 -1.33 -18.52 -11.68
CA TYR A 89 -1.36 -17.15 -11.20
C TYR A 89 -1.49 -16.15 -12.35
N GLU A 90 -2.31 -15.11 -12.17
CA GLU A 90 -2.54 -14.09 -13.20
C GLU A 90 -1.58 -12.92 -13.09
N ALA A 91 -1.02 -12.70 -11.90
CA ALA A 91 -0.11 -11.59 -11.65
C ALA A 91 0.94 -11.93 -10.59
N VAL A 92 1.96 -11.07 -10.53
CA VAL A 92 2.95 -11.07 -9.44
C VAL A 92 2.99 -9.71 -8.75
N GLU A 93 3.27 -9.73 -7.46
CA GLU A 93 3.72 -8.56 -6.71
C GLU A 93 5.22 -8.68 -6.47
N PHE A 94 5.97 -7.64 -6.82
CA PHE A 94 7.42 -7.66 -6.71
C PHE A 94 7.89 -7.39 -5.27
N ALA A 95 8.97 -8.06 -4.87
CA ALA A 95 9.76 -7.78 -3.67
C ALA A 95 11.25 -7.64 -4.07
N GLY A 96 11.50 -6.63 -4.90
CA GLY A 96 12.79 -6.41 -5.55
C GLY A 96 12.79 -6.88 -7.01
N TYR A 97 13.74 -6.34 -7.78
CA TYR A 97 13.72 -6.44 -9.26
C TYR A 97 14.83 -7.30 -9.85
N TYR A 98 15.62 -7.96 -9.01
CA TYR A 98 16.71 -8.88 -9.41
C TYR A 98 17.75 -8.22 -10.37
N GLY A 99 17.91 -6.90 -10.27
CA GLY A 99 18.82 -6.11 -11.13
C GLY A 99 18.23 -5.74 -12.49
N ALA A 100 16.98 -6.07 -12.77
CA ALA A 100 16.30 -5.67 -14.00
C ALA A 100 15.82 -4.21 -13.92
N ASN A 101 15.90 -3.50 -15.04
CA ASN A 101 15.28 -2.19 -15.21
C ASN A 101 13.80 -2.36 -15.67
N SER A 102 13.05 -1.26 -15.69
CA SER A 102 11.61 -1.32 -16.00
C SER A 102 11.30 -1.85 -17.41
N LYS A 103 12.16 -1.55 -18.40
CA LYS A 103 11.99 -2.06 -19.78
C LYS A 103 12.21 -3.58 -19.84
N GLU A 104 13.22 -4.08 -19.12
CA GLU A 104 13.49 -5.51 -19.01
C GLU A 104 12.35 -6.23 -18.29
N LEU A 105 11.85 -5.67 -17.17
CA LEU A 105 10.69 -6.21 -16.45
C LEU A 105 9.45 -6.27 -17.35
N LYS A 106 9.17 -5.21 -18.10
CA LYS A 106 8.06 -5.17 -19.05
C LYS A 106 8.14 -6.32 -20.07
N LYS A 107 9.34 -6.55 -20.62
CA LYS A 107 9.56 -7.65 -21.55
C LYS A 107 9.37 -9.01 -20.90
N MET A 108 9.94 -9.24 -19.71
CA MET A 108 9.82 -10.51 -18.98
C MET A 108 8.36 -10.84 -18.65
N LEU A 109 7.58 -9.84 -18.20
CA LEU A 109 6.16 -10.01 -17.92
C LEU A 109 5.37 -10.36 -19.18
N ALA A 110 5.64 -9.67 -20.29
CA ALA A 110 4.99 -9.94 -21.56
C ALA A 110 5.33 -11.34 -22.10
N ASP A 111 6.60 -11.73 -22.05
CA ASP A 111 7.08 -13.05 -22.51
C ASP A 111 6.44 -14.19 -21.68
N ALA A 112 6.26 -13.97 -20.37
CA ALA A 112 5.62 -14.94 -19.47
C ALA A 112 4.08 -14.91 -19.55
N GLY A 113 3.46 -13.89 -20.15
CA GLY A 113 2.01 -13.72 -20.17
C GLY A 113 1.42 -13.49 -18.78
N ILE A 114 2.14 -12.76 -17.90
CA ILE A 114 1.75 -12.48 -16.51
C ILE A 114 1.76 -10.98 -16.25
N LEU A 115 0.90 -10.50 -15.35
CA LEU A 115 0.78 -9.09 -15.02
C LEU A 115 1.60 -8.73 -13.76
N ALA A 116 1.81 -7.43 -13.54
CA ALA A 116 2.21 -6.90 -12.24
C ALA A 116 0.97 -6.35 -11.51
N CYS A 117 0.74 -6.76 -10.26
CA CYS A 117 -0.37 -6.28 -9.44
C CYS A 117 0.07 -5.38 -8.28
N GLY A 118 1.37 -5.24 -8.05
CA GLY A 118 1.94 -4.41 -7.01
C GLY A 118 3.44 -4.60 -6.88
N THR A 119 4.02 -3.79 -6.00
CA THR A 119 5.41 -3.94 -5.57
C THR A 119 5.57 -3.55 -4.11
N HIS A 120 6.42 -4.27 -3.38
CA HIS A 120 6.88 -3.90 -2.06
C HIS A 120 8.22 -3.15 -2.16
N VAL A 121 8.25 -1.92 -1.68
CA VAL A 121 9.47 -1.09 -1.66
C VAL A 121 9.66 -0.43 -0.30
N GLY A 122 10.91 -0.16 0.05
CA GLY A 122 11.24 0.51 1.31
C GLY A 122 11.02 2.03 1.26
N ASN A 123 11.09 2.66 2.43
CA ASN A 123 10.89 4.11 2.63
C ASN A 123 11.74 4.99 1.71
N ASN A 124 12.95 4.58 1.39
CA ASN A 124 13.84 5.32 0.50
C ASN A 124 13.27 5.49 -0.91
N MET A 125 12.53 4.50 -1.42
CA MET A 125 11.87 4.59 -2.73
C MET A 125 10.58 5.44 -2.68
N PHE A 126 9.94 5.54 -1.51
CA PHE A 126 8.88 6.52 -1.27
C PHE A 126 9.39 7.95 -1.13
N GLY A 127 10.70 8.14 -1.03
CA GLY A 127 11.30 9.43 -0.70
C GLY A 127 11.14 9.80 0.78
N PHE A 128 10.90 8.83 1.65
CA PHE A 128 10.75 9.05 3.09
C PHE A 128 12.08 8.91 3.82
N ASN A 129 12.41 9.92 4.62
CA ASN A 129 13.39 9.81 5.67
C ASN A 129 12.66 9.80 7.01
N THR A 130 12.63 8.63 7.65
CA THR A 130 11.94 8.38 8.93
C THR A 130 12.92 8.06 10.07
N SER A 131 14.21 8.21 9.87
CA SER A 131 15.25 7.82 10.86
C SER A 131 15.21 8.62 12.15
N ASP A 132 14.74 9.86 12.09
CA ASP A 132 14.60 10.77 13.25
C ASP A 132 13.27 11.50 13.12
N VAL A 133 12.38 11.34 14.11
CA VAL A 133 11.05 11.98 14.17
C VAL A 133 11.13 13.49 13.96
N LYS A 134 12.14 14.16 14.51
CA LYS A 134 12.32 15.62 14.37
C LYS A 134 12.80 16.05 12.98
N ARG A 135 13.23 15.09 12.16
CA ARG A 135 13.84 15.33 10.85
C ARG A 135 13.14 14.55 9.75
N MET A 136 11.93 14.06 10.01
CA MET A 136 11.14 13.40 8.97
C MET A 136 10.99 14.32 7.76
N LYS A 137 11.25 13.75 6.56
CA LYS A 137 11.22 14.49 5.31
C LYS A 137 10.63 13.63 4.21
N PHE A 138 9.96 14.31 3.29
CA PHE A 138 9.47 13.74 2.04
C PHE A 138 10.22 14.36 0.85
N ASP A 139 10.73 13.51 -0.01
CA ASP A 139 11.33 13.87 -1.29
C ASP A 139 10.40 13.46 -2.43
N ALA A 140 9.66 14.42 -2.96
CA ALA A 140 8.73 14.20 -4.06
C ALA A 140 9.42 13.80 -5.37
N GLY A 141 10.68 14.24 -5.57
CA GLY A 141 11.49 13.86 -6.73
C GLY A 141 11.81 12.37 -6.72
N LYS A 142 12.15 11.84 -5.54
CA LYS A 142 12.43 10.40 -5.38
C LYS A 142 11.19 9.54 -5.61
N LEU A 143 10.04 9.94 -5.07
CA LEU A 143 8.79 9.22 -5.32
C LEU A 143 8.40 9.28 -6.80
N ARG A 144 8.62 10.42 -7.48
CA ARG A 144 8.40 10.52 -8.93
C ARG A 144 9.23 9.50 -9.69
N GLU A 145 10.54 9.42 -9.44
CA GLU A 145 11.42 8.43 -10.07
C GLU A 145 10.90 7.00 -9.87
N THR A 146 10.42 6.70 -8.66
CA THR A 146 9.82 5.40 -8.34
C THR A 146 8.55 5.17 -9.15
N CYS A 147 7.63 6.14 -9.20
CA CYS A 147 6.40 6.02 -10.01
C CYS A 147 6.73 5.81 -11.50
N GLU A 148 7.69 6.57 -12.06
CA GLU A 148 8.10 6.42 -13.45
C GLU A 148 8.69 5.03 -13.73
N PHE A 149 9.49 4.49 -12.82
CA PHE A 149 10.04 3.13 -12.92
C PHE A 149 8.92 2.09 -12.91
N GLU A 150 7.99 2.16 -11.96
CA GLU A 150 6.87 1.23 -11.79
C GLU A 150 5.94 1.23 -13.01
N LEU A 151 5.56 2.41 -13.48
CA LEU A 151 4.73 2.59 -14.67
C LEU A 151 5.42 2.06 -15.93
N GLY A 152 6.75 2.13 -15.99
CA GLY A 152 7.55 1.67 -17.13
C GLY A 152 7.37 0.19 -17.44
N TYR A 153 6.99 -0.64 -16.46
CA TYR A 153 6.66 -2.06 -16.68
C TYR A 153 5.19 -2.40 -16.45
N GLY A 154 4.35 -1.40 -16.15
CA GLY A 154 2.90 -1.54 -16.06
C GLY A 154 2.37 -1.74 -14.65
N ASN A 155 3.18 -1.52 -13.60
CA ASN A 155 2.70 -1.50 -12.23
C ASN A 155 2.21 -0.11 -11.81
N HIS A 156 1.12 -0.07 -11.06
CA HIS A 156 0.49 1.16 -10.57
C HIS A 156 0.35 1.18 -9.04
N VAL A 157 0.78 0.13 -8.35
CA VAL A 157 0.55 -0.03 -6.91
C VAL A 157 1.88 -0.23 -6.19
N ILE A 158 2.20 0.68 -5.32
CA ILE A 158 3.48 0.77 -4.60
C ILE A 158 3.18 0.68 -3.11
N ILE A 159 3.59 -0.39 -2.48
CA ILE A 159 3.29 -0.68 -1.07
C ILE A 159 4.57 -0.70 -0.25
N CYS A 160 4.52 -0.06 0.91
CA CYS A 160 5.56 -0.22 1.91
C CYS A 160 5.23 -1.42 2.81
N PRO A 161 6.13 -2.41 2.94
CA PRO A 161 5.88 -3.61 3.74
C PRO A 161 6.02 -3.39 5.25
N GLY A 162 5.89 -2.18 5.75
CA GLY A 162 5.90 -1.87 7.18
C GLY A 162 7.27 -1.88 7.87
N GLY A 163 8.22 -2.67 7.40
CA GLY A 163 9.48 -2.98 8.09
C GLY A 163 10.41 -1.79 8.46
N GLY A 164 10.20 -0.60 7.90
CA GLY A 164 10.94 0.63 8.23
C GLY A 164 10.09 1.71 8.88
N ASN A 165 8.84 1.41 9.19
CA ASN A 165 7.85 2.39 9.64
C ASN A 165 7.59 2.34 11.15
N PHE A 166 8.65 2.15 11.93
CA PHE A 166 8.56 2.16 13.39
C PHE A 166 9.56 3.13 14.00
N PRO A 167 9.21 3.72 15.15
CA PRO A 167 10.10 4.67 15.82
C PRO A 167 11.41 4.00 16.21
N GLY A 168 12.51 4.72 16.05
CA GLY A 168 13.82 4.33 16.54
C GLY A 168 13.88 4.32 18.08
N ARG A 169 14.97 3.79 18.62
CA ARG A 169 15.17 3.71 20.07
C ARG A 169 15.05 5.11 20.71
N GLY A 170 14.20 5.22 21.74
CA GLY A 170 13.98 6.46 22.50
C GLY A 170 13.02 7.46 21.83
N GLN A 171 12.47 7.15 20.67
CA GLN A 171 11.43 7.96 20.02
C GLN A 171 10.04 7.51 20.52
N LYS A 172 9.12 8.46 20.66
CA LYS A 172 7.73 8.16 21.03
C LYS A 172 6.94 7.72 19.81
N LEU A 173 6.09 6.72 19.98
CA LEU A 173 5.23 6.20 18.91
C LEU A 173 4.27 7.27 18.37
N ASP A 174 3.67 8.05 19.28
CA ASP A 174 2.70 9.09 18.92
C ASP A 174 3.31 10.16 18.01
N ASP A 175 4.51 10.63 18.32
CA ASP A 175 5.21 11.63 17.51
C ASP A 175 5.62 11.05 16.15
N PHE A 176 6.06 9.78 16.17
CA PHE A 176 6.43 9.06 14.95
C PHE A 176 5.23 8.89 14.01
N LEU A 177 4.09 8.43 14.52
CA LEU A 177 2.89 8.20 13.71
C LEU A 177 2.31 9.49 13.13
N LYS A 178 2.31 10.58 13.89
CA LYS A 178 1.91 11.90 13.36
C LYS A 178 2.76 12.32 12.17
N GLY A 179 4.07 12.17 12.28
CA GLY A 179 4.99 12.47 11.19
C GLY A 179 4.80 11.52 9.99
N LEU A 180 4.62 10.23 10.26
CA LEU A 180 4.43 9.24 9.20
C LEU A 180 3.15 9.48 8.40
N VAL A 181 2.04 9.77 9.07
CA VAL A 181 0.76 10.12 8.44
C VAL A 181 0.93 11.32 7.50
N GLU A 182 1.63 12.36 7.95
CA GLU A 182 1.90 13.54 7.13
C GLU A 182 2.70 13.20 5.88
N LEU A 183 3.74 12.38 6.01
CA LEU A 183 4.53 11.91 4.85
C LEU A 183 3.65 11.15 3.84
N TYR A 184 2.81 10.23 4.30
CA TYR A 184 1.92 9.47 3.41
C TYR A 184 0.86 10.34 2.76
N ASN A 185 0.29 11.32 3.46
CA ASN A 185 -0.68 12.25 2.90
C ASN A 185 -0.08 13.09 1.78
N GLN A 186 1.14 13.61 1.96
CA GLN A 186 1.87 14.33 0.91
C GLN A 186 2.20 13.41 -0.28
N ALA A 187 2.73 12.23 -0.01
CA ALA A 187 3.13 11.27 -1.02
C ALA A 187 1.95 10.76 -1.85
N ALA A 188 0.79 10.51 -1.23
CA ALA A 188 -0.41 10.05 -1.93
C ALA A 188 -0.86 11.06 -3.00
N GLY A 189 -0.82 12.35 -2.69
CA GLY A 189 -1.12 13.40 -3.67
C GLY A 189 -0.12 13.46 -4.81
N VAL A 190 1.16 13.19 -4.55
CA VAL A 190 2.19 13.10 -5.60
C VAL A 190 1.97 11.87 -6.47
N ALA A 191 1.86 10.68 -5.88
CA ALA A 191 1.68 9.42 -6.60
C ALA A 191 0.44 9.44 -7.51
N ALA A 192 -0.69 9.99 -7.01
CA ALA A 192 -1.92 10.10 -7.77
C ALA A 192 -1.77 10.93 -9.07
N ARG A 193 -0.94 11.98 -9.06
CA ARG A 193 -0.65 12.76 -10.27
C ARG A 193 0.06 11.97 -11.36
N TYR A 194 0.78 10.93 -10.98
CA TYR A 194 1.43 9.98 -11.90
C TYR A 194 0.54 8.77 -12.22
N GLY A 195 -0.67 8.67 -11.67
CA GLY A 195 -1.54 7.52 -11.85
C GLY A 195 -1.11 6.30 -11.02
N CYS A 196 -0.26 6.49 -10.01
CA CYS A 196 0.13 5.47 -9.04
C CYS A 196 -0.69 5.56 -7.76
N ARG A 197 -0.82 4.43 -7.08
CA ARG A 197 -1.33 4.30 -5.72
C ARG A 197 -0.18 3.95 -4.81
N ILE A 198 -0.17 4.54 -3.63
CA ILE A 198 0.76 4.16 -2.56
C ILE A 198 0.00 3.62 -1.37
N GLY A 199 0.60 2.73 -0.62
CA GLY A 199 -0.04 2.16 0.55
C GLY A 199 0.89 1.57 1.58
N LEU A 200 0.29 1.07 2.64
CA LEU A 200 0.95 0.39 3.75
C LEU A 200 0.42 -1.04 3.86
N HIS A 201 1.34 -1.97 4.04
CA HIS A 201 1.09 -3.36 4.40
C HIS A 201 1.38 -3.59 5.88
N ASN A 202 0.64 -4.48 6.52
CA ASN A 202 0.83 -4.80 7.93
C ASN A 202 1.53 -6.13 8.19
N HIS A 203 2.15 -6.18 9.34
CA HIS A 203 2.45 -7.37 10.10
C HIS A 203 1.66 -7.33 11.43
N THR A 204 2.11 -8.06 12.46
CA THR A 204 1.43 -8.05 13.77
C THR A 204 1.61 -6.75 14.54
N ARG A 205 2.76 -6.08 14.37
CA ARG A 205 3.13 -4.92 15.20
C ARG A 205 2.19 -3.73 15.04
N GLU A 206 1.64 -3.52 13.86
CA GLU A 206 0.72 -2.44 13.54
C GLU A 206 -0.60 -2.54 14.33
N PHE A 207 -0.97 -3.75 14.74
CA PHE A 207 -2.12 -4.02 15.59
C PHE A 207 -1.79 -4.11 17.09
N GLN A 208 -0.53 -4.41 17.43
CA GLN A 208 -0.09 -4.59 18.82
C GLN A 208 0.40 -3.30 19.46
N LEU A 209 1.09 -2.45 18.70
CA LEU A 209 1.58 -1.16 19.18
C LEU A 209 0.42 -0.18 19.38
N LYS A 210 0.39 0.45 20.53
CA LYS A 210 -0.65 1.41 20.92
C LYS A 210 -0.06 2.76 21.26
N MET A 211 -0.73 3.79 20.81
CA MET A 211 -0.50 5.16 21.24
C MET A 211 -0.86 5.35 22.72
N ALA A 212 -0.55 6.50 23.27
CA ALA A 212 -0.81 6.82 24.67
C ALA A 212 -2.31 6.75 25.05
N ASP A 213 -3.20 7.01 24.11
CA ASP A 213 -4.65 6.93 24.25
C ASP A 213 -5.24 5.51 24.05
N GLY A 214 -4.40 4.52 23.78
CA GLY A 214 -4.80 3.14 23.53
C GLY A 214 -5.14 2.81 22.08
N THR A 215 -5.15 3.79 21.16
CA THR A 215 -5.39 3.59 19.72
C THR A 215 -4.24 2.78 19.13
N THR A 216 -4.56 1.76 18.32
CA THR A 216 -3.51 0.96 17.66
C THR A 216 -2.79 1.81 16.61
N TYR A 217 -1.54 1.45 16.29
CA TYR A 217 -0.80 2.05 15.18
C TYR A 217 -1.64 2.03 13.89
N TRP A 218 -2.22 0.85 13.54
CA TRP A 218 -3.03 0.67 12.34
C TRP A 218 -4.23 1.61 12.30
N ASP A 219 -5.00 1.66 13.39
CA ASP A 219 -6.18 2.51 13.48
C ASP A 219 -5.84 4.00 13.40
N TYR A 220 -4.78 4.42 14.10
CA TYR A 220 -4.35 5.82 14.00
C TYR A 220 -3.94 6.17 12.58
N PHE A 221 -3.14 5.31 11.95
CA PHE A 221 -2.62 5.56 10.61
C PHE A 221 -3.76 5.70 9.59
N PHE A 222 -4.68 4.73 9.52
CA PHE A 222 -5.74 4.74 8.51
C PHE A 222 -6.87 5.73 8.81
N SER A 223 -7.11 6.11 10.07
CA SER A 223 -8.07 7.17 10.41
C SER A 223 -7.56 8.59 10.09
N HIS A 224 -6.24 8.79 10.00
CA HIS A 224 -5.65 10.11 9.76
C HIS A 224 -5.00 10.27 8.38
N THR A 225 -4.87 9.19 7.60
CA THR A 225 -4.42 9.31 6.20
C THR A 225 -5.59 9.54 5.26
N VAL A 226 -5.31 10.30 4.18
CA VAL A 226 -6.30 10.54 3.10
C VAL A 226 -6.72 9.20 2.44
N PRO A 227 -7.94 9.09 1.90
CA PRO A 227 -8.44 7.87 1.26
C PRO A 227 -7.60 7.37 0.06
N LEU A 228 -6.73 8.20 -0.49
CA LEU A 228 -5.80 7.81 -1.55
C LEU A 228 -4.70 6.84 -1.08
N VAL A 229 -4.40 6.80 0.23
CA VAL A 229 -3.44 5.84 0.79
C VAL A 229 -4.09 4.48 0.88
N GLN A 230 -3.54 3.51 0.18
CA GLN A 230 -4.08 2.16 0.08
C GLN A 230 -3.78 1.33 1.34
N MET A 231 -4.75 0.51 1.71
CA MET A 231 -4.66 -0.47 2.77
C MET A 231 -4.41 -1.85 2.14
N GLN A 232 -3.15 -2.30 2.15
CA GLN A 232 -2.87 -3.69 1.80
C GLN A 232 -2.83 -4.50 3.08
N GLN A 233 -3.97 -5.06 3.45
CA GLN A 233 -4.06 -5.88 4.64
C GLN A 233 -3.51 -7.28 4.38
N ASP A 234 -2.53 -7.70 5.21
CA ASP A 234 -2.19 -9.11 5.36
C ASP A 234 -3.13 -9.74 6.37
N VAL A 235 -4.02 -10.58 5.89
CA VAL A 235 -5.08 -11.16 6.71
C VAL A 235 -4.56 -12.20 7.69
N GLY A 236 -3.48 -12.90 7.35
CA GLY A 236 -2.81 -13.85 8.24
C GLY A 236 -2.13 -13.16 9.40
N TRP A 237 -1.36 -12.10 9.14
CA TRP A 237 -0.73 -11.31 10.20
C TRP A 237 -1.74 -10.58 11.08
N THR A 238 -2.84 -10.08 10.51
CA THR A 238 -3.94 -9.48 11.27
C THR A 238 -4.56 -10.48 12.23
N THR A 239 -4.86 -11.70 11.74
CA THR A 239 -5.39 -12.79 12.56
C THR A 239 -4.38 -13.21 13.65
N CYS A 240 -3.09 -13.29 13.32
CA CYS A 240 -2.01 -13.55 14.28
C CYS A 240 -1.96 -12.52 15.41
N ALA A 241 -2.19 -11.25 15.08
CA ALA A 241 -2.26 -10.17 16.08
C ALA A 241 -3.51 -10.24 16.98
N GLY A 242 -4.41 -11.17 16.72
CA GLY A 242 -5.67 -11.34 17.45
C GLY A 242 -6.78 -10.39 17.00
N SER A 243 -6.63 -9.77 15.83
CA SER A 243 -7.62 -8.88 15.21
C SER A 243 -8.41 -9.62 14.12
N ASP A 244 -9.65 -9.20 13.90
CA ASP A 244 -10.46 -9.72 12.80
C ASP A 244 -10.20 -8.90 11.53
N PRO A 245 -9.72 -9.52 10.44
CA PRO A 245 -9.48 -8.82 9.19
C PRO A 245 -10.70 -8.10 8.62
N ARG A 246 -11.91 -8.65 8.79
CA ARG A 246 -13.16 -8.07 8.26
C ARG A 246 -13.44 -6.69 8.83
N VAL A 247 -13.13 -6.48 10.11
CA VAL A 247 -13.34 -5.20 10.80
C VAL A 247 -12.60 -4.07 10.10
N GLN A 248 -11.43 -4.33 9.52
CA GLN A 248 -10.63 -3.30 8.90
C GLN A 248 -11.24 -2.80 7.57
N TYR A 249 -11.81 -3.70 6.77
CA TYR A 249 -12.53 -3.32 5.53
C TYR A 249 -13.82 -2.54 5.83
N ILE A 250 -14.55 -2.93 6.88
CA ILE A 250 -15.75 -2.21 7.32
C ILE A 250 -15.39 -0.80 7.84
N LYS A 251 -14.28 -0.71 8.55
CA LYS A 251 -13.83 0.54 9.20
C LYS A 251 -13.20 1.54 8.22
N TYR A 252 -12.49 1.02 7.21
CA TYR A 252 -11.78 1.82 6.21
C TYR A 252 -12.17 1.40 4.78
N PRO A 253 -13.43 1.61 4.37
CA PRO A 253 -13.96 1.09 3.12
C PRO A 253 -13.31 1.73 1.88
N ASN A 254 -13.26 0.95 0.79
CA ASN A 254 -12.78 1.35 -0.53
C ASN A 254 -11.31 1.79 -0.57
N ARG A 255 -10.49 1.28 0.34
CA ARG A 255 -9.07 1.62 0.42
C ARG A 255 -8.14 0.47 0.03
N SER A 256 -8.68 -0.71 -0.30
CA SER A 256 -7.88 -1.90 -0.58
C SER A 256 -7.90 -2.25 -2.06
N TRP A 257 -6.80 -2.00 -2.75
CA TRP A 257 -6.57 -2.52 -4.09
C TRP A 257 -6.25 -4.01 -4.08
N SER A 258 -5.43 -4.43 -3.13
CA SER A 258 -5.02 -5.81 -2.92
C SER A 258 -4.99 -6.16 -1.44
N LEU A 259 -5.10 -7.43 -1.15
CA LEU A 259 -4.81 -8.00 0.17
C LEU A 259 -3.74 -9.08 0.03
N HIS A 260 -3.00 -9.33 1.11
CA HIS A 260 -2.17 -10.52 1.19
C HIS A 260 -2.98 -11.69 1.73
N ALA A 261 -3.17 -12.68 0.83
CA ALA A 261 -3.82 -13.94 1.15
C ALA A 261 -2.81 -14.88 1.81
N LYS A 262 -2.58 -14.65 3.10
CA LYS A 262 -1.73 -15.44 3.96
C LYS A 262 -2.60 -16.17 4.97
N GLU A 263 -2.30 -17.44 5.21
CA GLU A 263 -2.99 -18.22 6.21
C GLU A 263 -2.30 -18.11 7.57
N ASN A 264 -3.10 -18.13 8.61
CA ASN A 264 -2.65 -18.34 9.97
C ASN A 264 -3.39 -19.51 10.60
N GLY A 265 -3.16 -20.70 10.09
CA GLY A 265 -3.82 -21.92 10.53
C GLY A 265 -3.49 -22.37 11.96
N MET A 266 -2.61 -21.65 12.65
CA MET A 266 -2.19 -21.95 14.02
C MET A 266 -2.86 -21.04 15.07
N GLY A 267 -3.67 -20.08 14.64
CA GLY A 267 -4.41 -19.18 15.54
C GLY A 267 -3.61 -17.97 16.04
N LYS A 268 -4.09 -17.36 17.12
CA LYS A 268 -3.55 -16.13 17.67
C LYS A 268 -2.11 -16.29 18.16
N ASN A 269 -1.31 -15.24 17.97
CA ASN A 269 0.07 -15.13 18.48
C ASN A 269 1.07 -16.13 17.94
N VAL A 270 0.78 -16.81 16.85
CA VAL A 270 1.72 -17.71 16.19
C VAL A 270 2.40 -16.97 15.06
N THR A 271 3.73 -16.93 15.08
CA THR A 271 4.56 -16.23 14.09
C THR A 271 4.98 -17.13 12.93
N GLN A 272 4.56 -18.40 12.94
CA GLN A 272 4.87 -19.37 11.89
C GLN A 272 3.62 -19.60 11.06
N PHE A 273 3.63 -19.06 9.86
CA PHE A 273 2.56 -19.26 8.90
C PHE A 273 2.81 -20.53 8.12
N ASP A 274 1.80 -21.39 8.11
CA ASP A 274 1.81 -22.50 7.16
C ASP A 274 1.51 -21.94 5.76
N ALA A 275 2.08 -22.60 4.79
CA ALA A 275 1.95 -22.24 3.40
C ALA A 275 0.56 -22.52 2.83
N ILE A 276 -0.17 -23.39 3.48
CA ILE A 276 -1.47 -23.87 3.01
C ILE A 276 -2.55 -22.94 3.53
N LEU A 277 -3.21 -22.24 2.62
CA LEU A 277 -4.39 -21.48 2.92
C LEU A 277 -5.50 -22.42 3.38
N SER A 278 -5.84 -22.33 4.67
CA SER A 278 -6.85 -23.12 5.36
C SER A 278 -6.71 -24.64 5.17
N GLN A 279 -6.52 -25.36 6.26
CA GLN A 279 -6.61 -26.82 6.25
C GLN A 279 -8.05 -27.23 6.59
N PRO A 280 -8.89 -27.57 5.61
CA PRO A 280 -10.22 -28.08 5.89
C PRO A 280 -10.12 -29.35 6.75
N GLY A 281 -10.83 -29.36 7.88
CA GLY A 281 -10.92 -30.54 8.73
C GLY A 281 -10.05 -30.57 9.98
N LYS A 282 -9.38 -29.45 10.33
CA LYS A 282 -8.75 -29.28 11.65
C LYS A 282 -9.54 -28.24 12.45
N PRO A 283 -10.53 -28.65 13.24
CA PRO A 283 -11.44 -27.73 13.97
C PRO A 283 -10.74 -26.89 15.06
N GLU A 284 -9.55 -27.30 15.50
CA GLU A 284 -8.72 -26.58 16.46
C GLU A 284 -7.86 -25.47 15.83
N ALA A 285 -7.74 -25.42 14.50
CA ALA A 285 -7.00 -24.37 13.81
C ALA A 285 -7.89 -23.15 13.60
N VAL A 286 -7.84 -22.20 14.52
CA VAL A 286 -8.47 -20.89 14.35
C VAL A 286 -7.63 -20.06 13.37
N GLY A 287 -7.75 -20.36 12.09
CA GLY A 287 -7.11 -19.63 11.00
C GLY A 287 -7.93 -18.42 10.55
N VAL A 288 -7.65 -17.95 9.36
CA VAL A 288 -8.43 -16.91 8.70
C VAL A 288 -9.81 -17.45 8.33
N ASP A 289 -10.85 -16.73 8.71
CA ASP A 289 -12.25 -17.08 8.37
C ASP A 289 -12.55 -16.62 6.93
N TRP A 290 -12.06 -17.37 5.97
CA TRP A 290 -12.14 -17.04 4.55
C TRP A 290 -13.57 -16.92 4.03
N ASP A 291 -14.48 -17.78 4.48
CA ASP A 291 -15.85 -17.81 3.95
C ASP A 291 -16.64 -16.55 4.34
N HIS A 292 -16.36 -15.94 5.49
CA HIS A 292 -16.94 -14.66 5.87
C HIS A 292 -16.08 -13.46 5.44
N LEU A 293 -14.80 -13.65 5.13
CA LEU A 293 -13.93 -12.57 4.65
C LEU A 293 -14.23 -12.22 3.19
N PHE A 294 -14.41 -13.21 2.32
CA PHE A 294 -14.62 -12.98 0.89
C PHE A 294 -15.78 -12.02 0.57
N PRO A 295 -16.99 -12.17 1.15
CA PRO A 295 -18.08 -11.23 0.88
C PRO A 295 -17.74 -9.79 1.28
N VAL A 296 -16.98 -9.60 2.36
CA VAL A 296 -16.59 -8.27 2.85
C VAL A 296 -15.56 -7.64 1.90
N THR A 297 -14.55 -8.38 1.48
CA THR A 297 -13.52 -7.89 0.55
C THR A 297 -14.06 -7.66 -0.86
N ASP A 298 -15.04 -8.45 -1.31
CA ASP A 298 -15.75 -8.23 -2.57
C ASP A 298 -16.57 -6.93 -2.54
N ALA A 299 -17.28 -6.69 -1.43
CA ALA A 299 -18.03 -5.45 -1.20
C ALA A 299 -17.09 -4.22 -1.14
N ASP A 300 -15.89 -4.35 -0.58
CA ASP A 300 -14.85 -3.32 -0.56
C ASP A 300 -14.22 -3.10 -1.95
N GLY A 301 -14.41 -4.02 -2.87
CA GLY A 301 -13.89 -3.93 -4.24
C GLY A 301 -12.43 -4.31 -4.39
N VAL A 302 -11.90 -5.17 -3.51
CA VAL A 302 -10.55 -5.73 -3.61
C VAL A 302 -10.35 -6.39 -4.97
N LYS A 303 -9.27 -6.01 -5.68
CA LYS A 303 -8.98 -6.51 -7.03
C LYS A 303 -8.08 -7.73 -7.04
N TRP A 304 -7.17 -7.82 -6.07
CA TRP A 304 -6.16 -8.86 -6.05
C TRP A 304 -6.05 -9.53 -4.68
N TYR A 305 -6.15 -10.85 -4.69
CA TYR A 305 -5.77 -11.73 -3.60
C TYR A 305 -4.33 -12.18 -3.87
N VAL A 306 -3.37 -11.55 -3.21
CA VAL A 306 -1.95 -11.79 -3.44
C VAL A 306 -1.49 -12.83 -2.42
N VAL A 307 -1.24 -14.05 -2.88
CA VAL A 307 -0.70 -15.11 -2.03
C VAL A 307 0.66 -14.72 -1.53
N GLU A 308 0.87 -14.79 -0.22
CA GLU A 308 2.20 -14.69 0.39
C GLU A 308 2.43 -15.81 1.40
N CYS A 309 3.63 -16.39 1.35
CA CYS A 309 4.09 -17.39 2.29
C CYS A 309 5.54 -17.14 2.67
N GLU A 310 5.83 -17.15 3.96
CA GLU A 310 7.18 -16.94 4.50
C GLU A 310 7.89 -18.25 4.86
N ARG A 311 7.17 -19.39 4.86
CA ARG A 311 7.74 -20.74 4.94
C ARG A 311 7.90 -21.30 3.54
N HIS A 312 8.80 -22.26 3.41
CA HIS A 312 9.02 -22.97 2.13
C HIS A 312 9.40 -22.05 0.95
N GLN A 313 10.06 -20.93 1.24
CA GLN A 313 10.48 -19.95 0.21
C GLN A 313 11.50 -20.54 -0.80
N ASP A 314 11.97 -21.74 -0.58
CA ASP A 314 12.92 -22.49 -1.40
C ASP A 314 12.27 -23.58 -2.27
N SER A 315 10.94 -23.70 -2.22
CA SER A 315 10.15 -24.67 -3.00
C SER A 315 8.84 -24.08 -3.48
N LEU A 316 8.09 -24.86 -4.25
CA LEU A 316 6.74 -24.50 -4.72
C LEU A 316 5.64 -25.05 -3.80
N ASP A 317 6.01 -25.74 -2.71
CA ASP A 317 5.08 -26.51 -1.86
C ASP A 317 4.05 -25.63 -1.14
N ALA A 318 4.36 -24.34 -0.98
CA ALA A 318 3.43 -23.37 -0.40
C ALA A 318 2.48 -22.77 -1.43
N VAL A 319 3.02 -22.37 -2.57
CA VAL A 319 2.29 -21.56 -3.54
C VAL A 319 1.30 -22.38 -4.36
N ILE A 320 1.58 -23.66 -4.60
CA ILE A 320 0.68 -24.56 -5.32
C ILE A 320 -0.64 -24.80 -4.56
N PRO A 321 -0.64 -25.25 -3.30
CA PRO A 321 -1.89 -25.47 -2.57
C PRO A 321 -2.63 -24.16 -2.25
N SER A 322 -1.92 -23.04 -2.08
CA SER A 322 -2.54 -21.74 -1.88
C SER A 322 -3.34 -21.29 -3.11
N PHE A 323 -2.76 -21.44 -4.30
CA PHE A 323 -3.48 -21.17 -5.55
C PHE A 323 -4.71 -22.07 -5.69
N LYS A 324 -4.52 -23.38 -5.45
CA LYS A 324 -5.63 -24.34 -5.51
C LYS A 324 -6.76 -23.98 -4.58
N PHE A 325 -6.47 -23.59 -3.35
CA PHE A 325 -7.48 -23.16 -2.38
C PHE A 325 -8.30 -21.97 -2.92
N LEU A 326 -7.65 -20.92 -3.39
CA LEU A 326 -8.35 -19.74 -3.93
C LEU A 326 -9.17 -20.09 -5.18
N LYS A 327 -8.66 -20.97 -6.03
CA LYS A 327 -9.39 -21.49 -7.20
C LYS A 327 -10.64 -22.28 -6.78
N ASP A 328 -10.52 -23.18 -5.79
CA ASP A 328 -11.65 -23.97 -5.28
C ASP A 328 -12.71 -23.07 -4.59
N LYS A 329 -12.32 -21.89 -4.12
CA LYS A 329 -13.21 -20.83 -3.61
C LYS A 329 -13.76 -19.88 -4.68
N GLY A 330 -13.53 -20.17 -5.98
CA GLY A 330 -14.06 -19.39 -7.10
C GLY A 330 -13.38 -18.04 -7.32
N ARG A 331 -12.09 -17.91 -6.92
CA ARG A 331 -11.31 -16.67 -7.07
C ARG A 331 -10.48 -16.62 -8.35
N VAL A 332 -10.57 -17.63 -9.21
CA VAL A 332 -9.85 -17.73 -10.48
C VAL A 332 -10.83 -17.87 -11.64
#